data_3fea37c7e1bd3326b676e8bc9d27ed3c
#
_entry.id   3fea37c7e1bd3326b676e8bc9d27ed3c
#
_cell.length_a   1.000
_cell.length_b   1.000
_cell.length_c   1.000
_cell.angle_alpha   90.00
_cell.angle_beta   90.00
_cell.angle_gamma   90.00
#
_symmetry.space_group_name_H-M   'P 1'
#
loop_
_entity.id
_entity.type
_entity.pdbx_description
1 polymer ?
#
loop_
_entity_poly.entity_id
_entity_poly.type
_entity_poly.pdbx_seq_one_letter_code
_entity_poly.pdbx_strand_id
1 'polypeptide(L)'
;MKAMGIIFANDATIGSLTEKRTMASLPFGGRYRQVDFALSNLSAAGIRHVGIITRHSYQSLMNHIGSGEEWGLEMEEGGLEFLTPYAMSRTDNYRGKLESLYSAMGFLEYGTEDEYVIMIDSAILSNIDLNDVLNAHIASGKELTVVTKAGIANGTKQLDLALKLDDKGAITDMAVDYVAPADYAASMDIFVLSKKWLAKQVKEHIAHALYHMDRDLVLGLFHKNPGSINVYQFKGLAMYNESVEEYYRNSLALNEKAVRDDLFHYNHPVFTKVRDRVPSYYGEECEIDNCTLADGCMLEGTAKNSVFFRQVSLEPGAEVEDCVIMNDCVIGAGSQLKCVILDKEIVVRPGSKLIGTPNNPIMIKKGDIV
;
A
#
# COMPACT_ATOMS: atom_id res chain seq x y z
N MET A 1 2.81 3.01 25.50
CA MET A 1 3.03 1.54 25.29
C MET A 1 4.07 1.40 24.20
N LYS A 2 4.92 0.39 24.28
CA LYS A 2 6.02 0.25 23.33
C LYS A 2 5.66 -0.81 22.28
N ALA A 3 5.57 -0.41 21.04
CA ALA A 3 5.32 -1.28 19.90
C ALA A 3 6.28 -0.97 18.76
N MET A 4 6.66 -1.98 18.01
CA MET A 4 7.44 -1.87 16.77
C MET A 4 6.57 -2.12 15.56
N GLY A 5 6.96 -1.58 14.41
CA GLY A 5 6.30 -1.77 13.13
C GLY A 5 7.05 -2.71 12.21
N ILE A 6 6.34 -3.55 11.47
CA ILE A 6 6.90 -4.31 10.35
C ILE A 6 6.04 -4.06 9.13
N ILE A 7 6.64 -3.52 8.08
CA ILE A 7 5.99 -3.31 6.79
C ILE A 7 6.45 -4.40 5.82
N PHE A 8 5.49 -5.11 5.24
CA PHE A 8 5.76 -5.97 4.10
C PHE A 8 5.65 -5.14 2.82
N ALA A 9 6.76 -5.04 2.08
CA ALA A 9 6.80 -4.25 0.85
C ALA A 9 6.10 -4.91 -0.33
N ASN A 10 5.39 -5.98 -0.10
CA ASN A 10 4.66 -6.85 -1.01
C ASN A 10 5.33 -7.02 -2.39
N ASP A 11 5.51 -8.26 -2.81
CA ASP A 11 6.10 -8.59 -4.11
C ASP A 11 5.02 -8.99 -5.14
N ALA A 12 3.75 -8.68 -4.87
CA ALA A 12 2.68 -8.88 -5.83
C ALA A 12 2.97 -8.08 -7.11
N THR A 13 2.65 -8.68 -8.24
CA THR A 13 2.86 -8.06 -9.55
C THR A 13 1.55 -7.58 -10.12
N ILE A 14 1.45 -6.27 -10.36
CA ILE A 14 0.35 -5.67 -11.10
C ILE A 14 0.86 -5.19 -12.47
N GLY A 15 0.91 -6.10 -13.41
CA GLY A 15 1.38 -5.85 -14.77
C GLY A 15 2.79 -5.24 -14.80
N SER A 16 3.04 -4.36 -15.74
CA SER A 16 4.33 -3.66 -15.87
C SER A 16 4.59 -2.60 -14.80
N LEU A 17 3.58 -2.20 -14.03
CA LEU A 17 3.73 -1.19 -12.98
C LEU A 17 4.68 -1.64 -11.87
N THR A 18 4.77 -2.94 -11.60
CA THR A 18 5.65 -3.50 -10.57
C THR A 18 6.84 -4.30 -11.14
N GLU A 19 7.03 -4.32 -12.46
CA GLU A 19 8.14 -5.06 -13.10
C GLU A 19 9.53 -4.61 -12.59
N LYS A 20 9.70 -3.31 -12.31
CA LYS A 20 10.98 -2.71 -11.87
C LYS A 20 10.91 -2.05 -10.49
N ARG A 21 9.86 -2.31 -9.72
CA ARG A 21 9.66 -1.74 -8.37
C ARG A 21 8.79 -2.64 -7.51
N THR A 22 8.96 -2.56 -6.20
CA THR A 22 8.05 -3.20 -5.25
C THR A 22 6.67 -2.52 -5.28
N MET A 23 5.62 -3.23 -4.84
CA MET A 23 4.30 -2.65 -4.62
C MET A 23 4.36 -1.44 -3.69
N ALA A 24 5.11 -1.53 -2.59
CA ALA A 24 5.34 -0.44 -1.65
C ALA A 24 5.82 0.87 -2.31
N SER A 25 6.58 0.78 -3.40
CA SER A 25 7.11 1.94 -4.11
C SER A 25 6.26 2.41 -5.29
N LEU A 26 5.07 1.82 -5.50
CA LEU A 26 4.15 2.23 -6.55
C LEU A 26 3.64 3.65 -6.27
N PRO A 27 3.72 4.57 -7.24
CA PRO A 27 3.21 5.94 -7.09
C PRO A 27 1.69 5.95 -6.88
N PHE A 28 1.20 6.85 -6.03
CA PHE A 28 -0.22 7.03 -5.76
C PHE A 28 -0.54 8.51 -5.48
N GLY A 29 -1.72 8.99 -5.89
CA GLY A 29 -2.24 10.30 -5.52
C GLY A 29 -1.37 11.49 -5.93
N GLY A 30 -0.70 11.43 -7.09
CA GLY A 30 0.08 12.52 -7.67
C GLY A 30 1.49 12.68 -7.06
N ARG A 31 1.69 12.44 -5.77
CA ARG A 31 2.97 12.70 -5.07
C ARG A 31 3.43 11.61 -4.12
N TYR A 32 2.53 10.75 -3.67
CA TYR A 32 2.79 9.69 -2.69
C TYR A 32 3.29 8.41 -3.33
N ARG A 33 3.69 7.46 -2.48
CA ARG A 33 3.83 6.04 -2.78
C ARG A 33 3.02 5.23 -1.78
N GLN A 34 2.71 4.00 -2.10
CA GLN A 34 1.86 3.18 -1.23
C GLN A 34 2.43 3.03 0.19
N VAL A 35 3.74 2.87 0.32
CA VAL A 35 4.41 2.76 1.63
C VAL A 35 4.22 3.98 2.53
N ASP A 36 3.99 5.16 1.95
CA ASP A 36 3.85 6.41 2.72
C ASP A 36 2.68 6.34 3.70
N PHE A 37 1.61 5.63 3.35
CA PHE A 37 0.45 5.42 4.20
C PHE A 37 0.78 4.55 5.41
N ALA A 38 1.43 3.41 5.21
CA ALA A 38 1.85 2.54 6.30
C ALA A 38 2.84 3.23 7.24
N LEU A 39 3.84 3.94 6.70
CA LEU A 39 4.81 4.70 7.47
C LEU A 39 4.15 5.84 8.25
N SER A 40 3.21 6.55 7.64
CA SER A 40 2.48 7.65 8.30
C SER A 40 1.58 7.15 9.42
N ASN A 41 0.88 6.04 9.23
CA ASN A 41 0.06 5.42 10.27
C ASN A 41 0.92 4.97 11.47
N LEU A 42 2.09 4.35 11.23
CA LEU A 42 3.03 3.97 12.28
C LEU A 42 3.61 5.19 13.00
N SER A 43 4.03 6.21 12.25
CA SER A 43 4.57 7.45 12.78
C SER A 43 3.54 8.19 13.65
N ALA A 44 2.30 8.29 13.19
CA ALA A 44 1.20 8.93 13.94
C ALA A 44 0.89 8.17 15.23
N ALA A 45 1.02 6.85 15.26
CA ALA A 45 0.90 6.03 16.47
C ALA A 45 2.09 6.15 17.42
N GLY A 46 3.11 6.95 17.08
CA GLY A 46 4.31 7.11 17.89
C GLY A 46 5.29 5.93 17.80
N ILE A 47 5.10 5.04 16.86
CA ILE A 47 5.99 3.90 16.62
C ILE A 47 7.23 4.39 15.88
N ARG A 48 8.40 4.19 16.49
CA ARG A 48 9.68 4.72 16.01
C ARG A 48 10.67 3.63 15.60
N HIS A 49 10.39 2.37 15.87
CA HIS A 49 11.18 1.22 15.48
C HIS A 49 10.43 0.48 14.37
N VAL A 50 10.87 0.63 13.12
CA VAL A 50 10.16 0.14 11.94
C VAL A 50 11.07 -0.65 11.03
N GLY A 51 10.73 -1.90 10.76
CA GLY A 51 11.40 -2.76 9.79
C GLY A 51 10.61 -2.85 8.49
N ILE A 52 11.26 -2.73 7.35
CA ILE A 52 10.65 -2.94 6.04
C ILE A 52 11.21 -4.21 5.41
N ILE A 53 10.39 -5.25 5.36
CA ILE A 53 10.73 -6.50 4.69
C ILE A 53 10.53 -6.34 3.19
N THR A 54 11.60 -6.56 2.43
CA THR A 54 11.58 -6.45 0.96
C THR A 54 12.52 -7.45 0.33
N ARG A 55 12.29 -7.86 -0.92
CA ARG A 55 13.09 -8.88 -1.63
C ARG A 55 13.78 -8.32 -2.86
N HIS A 56 13.00 -7.98 -3.88
CA HIS A 56 13.49 -7.55 -5.19
C HIS A 56 13.11 -6.11 -5.50
N SER A 57 13.78 -5.51 -6.46
CA SER A 57 13.44 -4.20 -7.03
C SER A 57 13.25 -3.06 -6.00
N TYR A 58 13.90 -3.18 -4.84
CA TYR A 58 13.70 -2.26 -3.70
C TYR A 58 14.52 -0.96 -3.80
N GLN A 59 15.40 -0.80 -4.78
CA GLN A 59 16.21 0.41 -4.92
C GLN A 59 15.35 1.68 -5.00
N SER A 60 14.23 1.60 -5.73
CA SER A 60 13.27 2.71 -5.83
C SER A 60 12.62 3.03 -4.49
N LEU A 61 12.36 2.00 -3.68
CA LEU A 61 11.81 2.14 -2.32
C LEU A 61 12.82 2.83 -1.40
N MET A 62 14.05 2.32 -1.34
CA MET A 62 15.14 2.91 -0.55
C MET A 62 15.40 4.38 -0.91
N ASN A 63 15.46 4.69 -2.22
CA ASN A 63 15.67 6.06 -2.69
C ASN A 63 14.52 7.00 -2.29
N HIS A 64 13.31 6.48 -2.16
CA HIS A 64 12.16 7.27 -1.74
C HIS A 64 12.17 7.53 -0.23
N ILE A 65 12.35 6.50 0.56
CA ILE A 65 12.27 6.58 2.01
C ILE A 65 13.50 7.30 2.59
N GLY A 66 14.70 7.06 2.02
CA GLY A 66 15.96 7.64 2.53
C GLY A 66 16.23 7.16 3.96
N SER A 67 16.50 8.12 4.86
CA SER A 67 16.70 7.87 6.30
C SER A 67 15.39 7.70 7.09
N GLY A 68 14.24 7.96 6.48
CA GLY A 68 12.96 7.99 7.19
C GLY A 68 12.63 9.32 7.88
N GLU A 69 13.39 10.40 7.57
CA GLU A 69 13.26 11.72 8.20
C GLU A 69 11.83 12.27 8.12
N GLU A 70 11.18 12.14 6.99
CA GLU A 70 9.80 12.64 6.77
C GLU A 70 8.78 12.04 7.73
N TRP A 71 9.09 10.86 8.29
CA TRP A 71 8.25 10.16 9.27
C TRP A 71 8.83 10.18 10.68
N GLY A 72 9.96 10.91 10.92
CA GLY A 72 10.65 10.97 12.20
C GLY A 72 11.25 9.63 12.62
N LEU A 73 11.79 8.89 11.67
CA LEU A 73 12.38 7.56 11.85
C LEU A 73 13.91 7.54 11.73
N GLU A 74 14.57 8.71 11.62
CA GLU A 74 16.03 8.86 11.62
C GLU A 74 16.58 8.87 13.06
N MET A 75 16.58 7.74 13.75
CA MET A 75 17.01 7.63 15.14
C MET A 75 18.25 6.75 15.27
N GLU A 76 19.12 7.06 16.25
CA GLU A 76 20.29 6.24 16.56
C GLU A 76 19.91 4.88 17.17
N GLU A 77 18.83 4.86 17.99
CA GLU A 77 18.25 3.63 18.55
C GLU A 77 16.81 3.46 18.09
N GLY A 78 16.48 2.32 17.50
CA GLY A 78 15.24 2.10 16.78
C GLY A 78 15.39 2.60 15.34
N GLY A 79 14.47 3.48 14.90
CA GLY A 79 14.49 4.03 13.55
C GLY A 79 14.02 3.05 12.49
N LEU A 80 14.42 3.30 11.25
CA LEU A 80 13.97 2.54 10.09
C LEU A 80 15.07 1.61 9.59
N GLU A 81 14.73 0.32 9.43
CA GLU A 81 15.64 -0.70 8.89
C GLU A 81 15.04 -1.40 7.66
N PHE A 82 15.88 -1.61 6.63
CA PHE A 82 15.51 -2.46 5.50
C PHE A 82 15.96 -3.90 5.76
N LEU A 83 14.99 -4.80 5.84
CA LEU A 83 15.17 -6.21 6.15
C LEU A 83 15.16 -7.01 4.84
N THR A 84 16.34 -7.24 4.29
CA THR A 84 16.51 -7.93 2.99
C THR A 84 16.98 -9.37 3.19
N PRO A 85 16.66 -10.31 2.27
CA PRO A 85 17.07 -11.72 2.40
C PRO A 85 18.59 -11.92 2.36
N TYR A 86 19.30 -11.02 1.70
CA TYR A 86 20.75 -11.12 1.52
C TYR A 86 21.57 -10.96 2.81
N ALA A 87 20.99 -10.32 3.84
CA ALA A 87 21.64 -10.20 5.14
C ALA A 87 21.80 -11.54 5.87
N MET A 88 21.05 -12.58 5.46
CA MET A 88 20.95 -13.88 6.16
C MET A 88 21.38 -15.09 5.31
N SER A 89 21.92 -14.91 4.11
CA SER A 89 22.62 -15.90 3.26
C SER A 89 21.91 -17.22 2.91
N ARG A 90 20.58 -17.32 2.89
CA ARG A 90 19.93 -18.62 2.72
C ARG A 90 19.02 -18.85 1.52
N THR A 91 18.30 -17.87 0.97
CA THR A 91 17.46 -18.07 -0.22
C THR A 91 17.12 -16.74 -0.91
N ASP A 92 17.08 -16.75 -2.24
CA ASP A 92 16.68 -15.58 -3.03
C ASP A 92 15.17 -15.29 -2.97
N ASN A 93 14.36 -16.25 -2.51
CA ASN A 93 12.91 -16.14 -2.45
C ASN A 93 12.35 -16.68 -1.14
N TYR A 94 11.59 -15.87 -0.42
CA TYR A 94 10.79 -16.33 0.70
C TYR A 94 9.55 -17.09 0.19
N ARG A 95 9.22 -18.19 0.84
CA ARG A 95 8.01 -18.97 0.55
C ARG A 95 6.75 -18.35 1.13
N GLY A 96 6.90 -17.46 2.12
CA GLY A 96 5.79 -16.75 2.75
C GLY A 96 6.26 -15.74 3.80
N LYS A 97 5.31 -14.98 4.36
CA LYS A 97 5.56 -13.93 5.36
C LYS A 97 6.28 -14.46 6.61
N LEU A 98 6.00 -15.70 7.07
CA LEU A 98 6.69 -16.27 8.23
C LEU A 98 8.18 -16.56 7.98
N GLU A 99 8.54 -16.98 6.78
CA GLU A 99 9.95 -17.19 6.42
C GLU A 99 10.71 -15.86 6.35
N SER A 100 10.08 -14.81 5.84
CA SER A 100 10.67 -13.48 5.82
C SER A 100 10.87 -12.91 7.23
N LEU A 101 9.92 -13.14 8.13
CA LEU A 101 10.04 -12.80 9.55
C LEU A 101 11.16 -13.62 10.24
N TYR A 102 11.31 -14.89 9.89
CA TYR A 102 12.41 -15.71 10.42
C TYR A 102 13.78 -15.15 10.00
N SER A 103 13.90 -14.66 8.76
CA SER A 103 15.11 -13.98 8.30
C SER A 103 15.35 -12.65 9.03
N ALA A 104 14.29 -12.02 9.53
CA ALA A 104 14.33 -10.77 10.29
C ALA A 104 14.36 -10.98 11.82
N MET A 105 14.66 -12.18 12.31
CA MET A 105 14.64 -12.48 13.76
C MET A 105 15.59 -11.58 14.56
N GLY A 106 16.73 -11.19 13.98
CA GLY A 106 17.63 -10.24 14.62
C GLY A 106 16.96 -8.91 14.94
N PHE A 107 16.20 -8.35 13.98
CA PHE A 107 15.40 -7.15 14.18
C PHE A 107 14.29 -7.34 15.24
N LEU A 108 13.59 -8.48 15.20
CA LEU A 108 12.55 -8.79 16.18
C LEU A 108 13.07 -8.96 17.60
N GLU A 109 14.25 -9.55 17.79
CA GLU A 109 14.78 -9.89 19.10
C GLU A 109 15.72 -8.85 19.70
N TYR A 110 16.30 -7.98 18.84
CA TYR A 110 17.34 -7.03 19.26
C TYR A 110 16.77 -5.85 20.04
N GLY A 111 17.42 -5.58 21.17
CA GLY A 111 17.64 -4.30 21.86
C GLY A 111 16.45 -3.40 22.25
N THR A 112 15.23 -3.67 21.83
CA THR A 112 14.10 -2.80 22.11
C THR A 112 13.21 -3.32 23.24
N GLU A 113 12.70 -2.37 24.05
CA GLU A 113 11.71 -2.68 25.09
C GLU A 113 10.28 -2.82 24.52
N ASP A 114 10.14 -2.97 23.18
CA ASP A 114 8.84 -3.14 22.54
C ASP A 114 8.20 -4.46 22.94
N GLU A 115 6.93 -4.38 23.35
CA GLU A 115 6.15 -5.53 23.80
C GLU A 115 5.28 -6.10 22.68
N TYR A 116 4.87 -5.24 21.75
CA TYR A 116 3.95 -5.55 20.65
C TYR A 116 4.59 -5.32 19.29
N VAL A 117 4.05 -6.02 18.30
CA VAL A 117 4.39 -5.83 16.88
C VAL A 117 3.12 -5.51 16.12
N ILE A 118 3.17 -4.45 15.30
CA ILE A 118 2.15 -4.15 14.31
C ILE A 118 2.73 -4.47 12.94
N MET A 119 2.16 -5.44 12.27
CA MET A 119 2.53 -5.84 10.91
C MET A 119 1.54 -5.24 9.92
N ILE A 120 2.03 -4.66 8.83
CA ILE A 120 1.23 -3.99 7.79
C ILE A 120 1.72 -4.41 6.42
N ASP A 121 0.82 -4.79 5.52
CA ASP A 121 1.14 -4.93 4.09
C ASP A 121 0.89 -3.59 3.37
N SER A 122 1.83 -3.22 2.51
CA SER A 122 1.79 -1.93 1.80
C SER A 122 0.86 -1.89 0.58
N ALA A 123 0.23 -2.99 0.21
CA ALA A 123 -0.70 -3.05 -0.94
C ALA A 123 -2.07 -2.42 -0.63
N ILE A 124 -2.43 -2.30 0.65
CA ILE A 124 -3.72 -1.79 1.09
C ILE A 124 -3.53 -0.39 1.69
N LEU A 125 -4.12 0.61 1.06
CA LEU A 125 -4.05 1.99 1.51
C LEU A 125 -5.21 2.30 2.45
N SER A 126 -4.90 2.87 3.59
CA SER A 126 -5.86 3.36 4.56
C SER A 126 -5.24 4.42 5.46
N ASN A 127 -6.04 5.29 6.00
CA ASN A 127 -5.65 6.21 7.06
C ASN A 127 -6.29 5.70 8.36
N ILE A 128 -5.57 4.81 9.05
CA ILE A 128 -6.06 4.09 10.23
C ILE A 128 -5.30 4.53 11.49
N ASP A 129 -6.03 4.80 12.58
CA ASP A 129 -5.40 5.01 13.89
C ASP A 129 -4.94 3.68 14.49
N LEU A 130 -3.64 3.42 14.40
CA LEU A 130 -3.03 2.21 14.94
C LEU A 130 -2.98 2.18 16.48
N ASN A 131 -3.13 3.34 17.16
CA ASN A 131 -3.28 3.35 18.63
C ASN A 131 -4.60 2.72 19.04
N ASP A 132 -5.69 3.00 18.32
CA ASP A 132 -6.99 2.38 18.58
C ASP A 132 -6.93 0.86 18.35
N VAL A 133 -6.25 0.42 17.29
CA VAL A 133 -6.06 -1.01 17.01
C VAL A 133 -5.23 -1.69 18.11
N LEU A 134 -4.12 -1.06 18.53
CA LEU A 134 -3.25 -1.58 19.59
C LEU A 134 -4.00 -1.64 20.93
N ASN A 135 -4.74 -0.59 21.28
CA ASN A 135 -5.54 -0.55 22.51
C ASN A 135 -6.62 -1.63 22.50
N ALA A 136 -7.30 -1.84 21.36
CA ALA A 136 -8.28 -2.91 21.21
C ALA A 136 -7.64 -4.30 21.37
N HIS A 137 -6.42 -4.51 20.83
CA HIS A 137 -5.67 -5.73 21.02
C HIS A 137 -5.38 -6.00 22.50
N ILE A 138 -4.82 -5.02 23.19
CA ILE A 138 -4.46 -5.13 24.61
C ILE A 138 -5.70 -5.39 25.48
N ALA A 139 -6.78 -4.63 25.24
CA ALA A 139 -8.04 -4.80 25.98
C ALA A 139 -8.68 -6.17 25.76
N SER A 140 -8.46 -6.78 24.59
CA SER A 140 -8.98 -8.11 24.28
C SER A 140 -8.30 -9.24 25.07
N GLY A 141 -7.04 -9.06 25.48
CA GLY A 141 -6.19 -10.08 26.09
C GLY A 141 -5.93 -11.28 25.19
N LYS A 142 -6.17 -11.19 23.89
CA LYS A 142 -6.02 -12.27 22.92
C LYS A 142 -4.62 -12.30 22.31
N GLU A 143 -4.26 -13.41 21.68
CA GLU A 143 -2.91 -13.62 21.13
C GLU A 143 -2.65 -12.83 19.84
N LEU A 144 -3.70 -12.67 19.02
CA LEU A 144 -3.64 -12.00 17.72
C LEU A 144 -4.86 -11.11 17.51
N THR A 145 -4.65 -9.92 16.95
CA THR A 145 -5.73 -9.08 16.37
C THR A 145 -5.55 -9.01 14.87
N VAL A 146 -6.63 -9.26 14.14
CA VAL A 146 -6.73 -9.07 12.68
C VAL A 146 -7.58 -7.85 12.40
N VAL A 147 -7.08 -6.91 11.62
CA VAL A 147 -7.88 -5.77 11.14
C VAL A 147 -8.63 -6.18 9.89
N THR A 148 -9.93 -5.91 9.86
CA THR A 148 -10.80 -6.32 8.76
C THR A 148 -11.62 -5.17 8.21
N LYS A 149 -12.02 -5.29 6.94
CA LYS A 149 -12.92 -4.38 6.25
C LYS A 149 -14.10 -5.13 5.65
N ALA A 150 -15.30 -4.74 6.05
CA ALA A 150 -16.54 -5.23 5.44
C ALA A 150 -16.81 -4.56 4.08
N GLY A 151 -17.57 -5.22 3.20
CA GLY A 151 -17.99 -4.69 1.91
C GLY A 151 -16.94 -4.79 0.79
N ILE A 152 -15.81 -5.45 1.02
CA ILE A 152 -14.79 -5.76 -0.01
C ILE A 152 -15.12 -7.10 -0.69
N ALA A 153 -15.48 -8.11 0.08
CA ALA A 153 -15.95 -9.39 -0.46
C ALA A 153 -17.26 -9.19 -1.26
N ASN A 154 -17.33 -9.77 -2.44
CA ASN A 154 -18.46 -9.59 -3.37
C ASN A 154 -18.80 -10.84 -4.19
N GLY A 155 -18.19 -11.98 -3.87
CA GLY A 155 -18.37 -13.24 -4.58
C GLY A 155 -17.62 -13.35 -5.91
N THR A 156 -16.76 -12.38 -6.23
CA THR A 156 -15.95 -12.39 -7.47
C THR A 156 -14.46 -12.17 -7.23
N LYS A 157 -14.12 -11.46 -6.14
CA LYS A 157 -12.75 -11.18 -5.76
C LYS A 157 -12.21 -12.29 -4.86
N GLN A 158 -11.04 -12.84 -5.20
CA GLN A 158 -10.26 -13.69 -4.31
C GLN A 158 -9.61 -12.81 -3.22
N LEU A 159 -9.70 -13.25 -1.98
CA LEU A 159 -9.13 -12.57 -0.81
C LEU A 159 -8.08 -13.49 -0.16
N ASP A 160 -6.94 -12.91 0.19
CA ASP A 160 -5.85 -13.63 0.86
C ASP A 160 -6.31 -14.20 2.20
N LEU A 161 -7.09 -13.41 2.96
CA LEU A 161 -7.72 -13.85 4.19
C LEU A 161 -9.11 -13.22 4.31
N ALA A 162 -10.14 -14.06 4.48
CA ALA A 162 -11.54 -13.66 4.65
C ALA A 162 -12.11 -14.21 5.95
N LEU A 163 -12.86 -13.40 6.69
CA LEU A 163 -13.46 -13.76 7.98
C LEU A 163 -14.97 -13.54 7.96
N LYS A 164 -15.72 -14.55 8.38
CA LYS A 164 -17.15 -14.42 8.65
C LYS A 164 -17.37 -14.19 10.14
N LEU A 165 -18.13 -13.14 10.44
CA LEU A 165 -18.41 -12.74 11.82
C LEU A 165 -19.88 -12.92 12.16
N ASP A 166 -20.18 -13.24 13.41
CA ASP A 166 -21.52 -13.18 13.94
C ASP A 166 -21.92 -11.76 14.36
N ASP A 167 -23.17 -11.58 14.81
CA ASP A 167 -23.68 -10.29 15.27
C ASP A 167 -22.94 -9.71 16.50
N LYS A 168 -22.16 -10.54 17.20
CA LYS A 168 -21.34 -10.14 18.35
C LYS A 168 -19.88 -9.85 17.97
N GLY A 169 -19.54 -10.02 16.67
CA GLY A 169 -18.18 -9.85 16.14
C GLY A 169 -17.25 -11.04 16.39
N ALA A 170 -17.77 -12.19 16.79
CA ALA A 170 -16.99 -13.41 16.91
C ALA A 170 -16.81 -14.07 15.53
N ILE A 171 -15.63 -14.68 15.33
CA ILE A 171 -15.32 -15.37 14.06
C ILE A 171 -16.07 -16.69 14.02
N THR A 172 -16.94 -16.88 13.02
CA THR A 172 -17.70 -18.11 12.79
C THR A 172 -17.08 -18.95 11.67
N ASP A 173 -16.39 -18.33 10.73
CA ASP A 173 -15.66 -19.00 9.66
C ASP A 173 -14.46 -18.16 9.22
N MET A 174 -13.44 -18.81 8.68
CA MET A 174 -12.24 -18.19 8.17
C MET A 174 -11.74 -18.95 6.94
N ALA A 175 -11.41 -18.24 5.87
CA ALA A 175 -10.93 -18.82 4.63
C ALA A 175 -9.73 -18.04 4.08
N VAL A 176 -8.81 -18.75 3.42
CA VAL A 176 -7.60 -18.21 2.80
C VAL A 176 -7.64 -18.50 1.31
N ASP A 177 -7.15 -17.56 0.48
CA ASP A 177 -7.15 -17.66 -0.99
C ASP A 177 -8.55 -17.97 -1.55
N TYR A 178 -9.57 -17.30 -1.01
CA TYR A 178 -10.96 -17.66 -1.24
C TYR A 178 -11.76 -16.54 -1.91
N VAL A 179 -12.57 -16.92 -2.89
CA VAL A 179 -13.57 -16.02 -3.49
C VAL A 179 -14.78 -15.92 -2.54
N ALA A 180 -14.66 -15.02 -1.58
CA ALA A 180 -15.57 -14.94 -0.45
C ALA A 180 -16.90 -14.25 -0.82
N PRO A 181 -18.05 -14.78 -0.35
CA PRO A 181 -19.35 -14.10 -0.43
C PRO A 181 -19.35 -12.75 0.31
N ALA A 182 -20.34 -11.90 0.02
CA ALA A 182 -20.43 -10.54 0.53
C ALA A 182 -20.63 -10.43 2.06
N ASP A 183 -20.95 -11.52 2.74
CA ASP A 183 -21.08 -11.60 4.20
C ASP A 183 -19.75 -11.89 4.94
N TYR A 184 -18.65 -12.00 4.18
CA TYR A 184 -17.30 -12.04 4.75
C TYR A 184 -16.68 -10.65 4.78
N ALA A 185 -15.86 -10.40 5.80
CA ALA A 185 -14.98 -9.25 5.86
C ALA A 185 -13.59 -9.63 5.33
N ALA A 186 -12.99 -8.78 4.50
CA ALA A 186 -11.62 -8.96 4.03
C ALA A 186 -10.62 -8.57 5.11
N SER A 187 -9.52 -9.29 5.26
CA SER A 187 -8.35 -8.82 6.01
C SER A 187 -7.79 -7.56 5.35
N MET A 188 -7.31 -6.64 6.16
CA MET A 188 -6.52 -5.49 5.70
C MET A 188 -5.02 -5.77 5.79
N ASP A 189 -4.62 -7.02 6.02
CA ASP A 189 -3.22 -7.41 6.23
C ASP A 189 -2.51 -6.56 7.29
N ILE A 190 -3.28 -6.12 8.28
CA ILE A 190 -2.78 -5.47 9.49
C ILE A 190 -3.03 -6.43 10.66
N PHE A 191 -1.93 -6.81 11.31
CA PHE A 191 -1.95 -7.75 12.42
C PHE A 191 -1.25 -7.14 13.63
N VAL A 192 -1.85 -7.31 14.83
CA VAL A 192 -1.25 -6.88 16.10
C VAL A 192 -1.12 -8.09 17.02
N LEU A 193 0.06 -8.24 17.63
CA LEU A 193 0.36 -9.37 18.49
C LEU A 193 1.56 -9.07 19.41
N SER A 194 1.76 -9.90 20.43
CA SER A 194 2.91 -9.80 21.31
C SER A 194 4.20 -10.18 20.57
N LYS A 195 5.27 -9.39 20.72
CA LYS A 195 6.59 -9.61 20.16
C LYS A 195 7.15 -10.99 20.54
N LYS A 196 7.06 -11.37 21.82
CA LYS A 196 7.52 -12.66 22.32
C LYS A 196 6.75 -13.83 21.70
N TRP A 197 5.44 -13.67 21.59
CA TRP A 197 4.58 -14.71 21.01
C TRP A 197 4.89 -14.86 19.51
N LEU A 198 5.03 -13.77 18.76
CA LEU A 198 5.41 -13.80 17.33
C LEU A 198 6.74 -14.53 17.13
N ALA A 199 7.78 -14.14 17.87
CA ALA A 199 9.10 -14.74 17.73
C ALA A 199 9.07 -16.27 18.01
N LYS A 200 8.27 -16.70 18.99
CA LYS A 200 8.04 -18.12 19.26
C LYS A 200 7.32 -18.81 18.10
N GLN A 201 6.20 -18.23 17.62
CA GLN A 201 5.41 -18.82 16.54
C GLN A 201 6.21 -18.92 15.23
N VAL A 202 6.98 -17.91 14.89
CA VAL A 202 7.83 -17.92 13.69
C VAL A 202 8.83 -19.10 13.76
N LYS A 203 9.53 -19.28 14.89
CA LYS A 203 10.49 -20.38 15.06
C LYS A 203 9.82 -21.77 14.97
N GLU A 204 8.68 -21.93 15.64
CA GLU A 204 7.92 -23.18 15.65
C GLU A 204 7.39 -23.53 14.25
N HIS A 205 6.80 -22.59 13.53
CA HIS A 205 6.26 -22.81 12.19
C HIS A 205 7.36 -23.17 11.18
N ILE A 206 8.47 -22.43 11.18
CA ILE A 206 9.60 -22.72 10.30
C ILE A 206 10.20 -24.10 10.56
N ALA A 207 10.31 -24.52 11.82
CA ALA A 207 10.77 -25.87 12.15
C ALA A 207 9.88 -26.99 11.59
N HIS A 208 8.60 -26.69 11.32
CA HIS A 208 7.63 -27.62 10.74
C HIS A 208 7.36 -27.37 9.26
N ALA A 209 8.19 -26.59 8.58
CA ALA A 209 8.04 -26.22 7.17
C ALA A 209 6.71 -25.49 6.85
N LEU A 210 6.22 -24.68 7.77
CA LEU A 210 5.04 -23.81 7.64
C LEU A 210 5.50 -22.38 7.44
N TYR A 211 5.14 -21.75 6.32
CA TYR A 211 5.77 -20.50 5.86
C TYR A 211 4.80 -19.34 5.69
N HIS A 212 3.50 -19.63 5.59
CA HIS A 212 2.48 -18.64 5.26
C HIS A 212 1.79 -18.09 6.51
N MET A 213 1.74 -16.78 6.65
CA MET A 213 1.11 -16.13 7.80
C MET A 213 -0.39 -16.45 7.88
N ASP A 214 -1.12 -16.25 6.79
CA ASP A 214 -2.57 -16.36 6.77
C ASP A 214 -3.04 -17.81 6.92
N ARG A 215 -2.46 -18.71 6.12
CA ARG A 215 -2.84 -20.13 6.07
C ARG A 215 -2.32 -20.91 7.29
N ASP A 216 -1.02 -20.74 7.58
CA ASP A 216 -0.37 -21.65 8.54
C ASP A 216 -0.51 -21.12 9.98
N LEU A 217 -0.36 -19.80 10.20
CA LEU A 217 -0.47 -19.22 11.53
C LEU A 217 -1.91 -18.81 11.86
N VAL A 218 -2.53 -17.92 11.07
CA VAL A 218 -3.82 -17.30 11.42
C VAL A 218 -4.96 -18.32 11.33
N LEU A 219 -5.12 -19.00 10.19
CA LEU A 219 -6.12 -20.06 10.02
C LEU A 219 -5.83 -21.26 10.93
N GLY A 220 -4.56 -21.62 11.11
CA GLY A 220 -4.15 -22.68 12.05
C GLY A 220 -4.53 -22.34 13.49
N LEU A 221 -4.36 -21.09 13.91
CA LEU A 221 -4.77 -20.61 15.23
C LEU A 221 -6.30 -20.62 15.39
N PHE A 222 -7.04 -20.20 14.35
CA PHE A 222 -8.50 -20.27 14.33
C PHE A 222 -9.02 -21.69 14.53
N HIS A 223 -8.48 -22.66 13.82
CA HIS A 223 -8.88 -24.07 13.98
C HIS A 223 -8.56 -24.64 15.37
N LYS A 224 -7.45 -24.19 15.97
CA LYS A 224 -7.03 -24.65 17.29
C LYS A 224 -7.80 -23.98 18.42
N ASN A 225 -7.99 -22.68 18.35
CA ASN A 225 -8.67 -21.86 19.36
C ASN A 225 -9.23 -20.55 18.76
N PRO A 226 -10.45 -20.54 18.19
CA PRO A 226 -11.05 -19.34 17.62
C PRO A 226 -11.08 -18.16 18.59
N GLY A 227 -11.21 -18.43 19.89
CA GLY A 227 -11.28 -17.42 20.95
C GLY A 227 -9.98 -16.63 21.16
N SER A 228 -8.83 -17.09 20.64
CA SER A 228 -7.54 -16.40 20.76
C SER A 228 -7.31 -15.29 19.72
N ILE A 229 -8.21 -15.15 18.74
CA ILE A 229 -8.14 -14.12 17.72
C ILE A 229 -9.16 -13.02 18.01
N ASN A 230 -8.70 -11.78 18.10
CA ASN A 230 -9.51 -10.59 18.12
C ASN A 230 -9.71 -10.05 16.71
N VAL A 231 -10.85 -9.42 16.44
CA VAL A 231 -11.15 -8.75 15.17
C VAL A 231 -11.37 -7.27 15.43
N TYR A 232 -10.61 -6.44 14.73
CA TYR A 232 -10.83 -5.00 14.67
C TYR A 232 -11.47 -4.64 13.34
N GLN A 233 -12.74 -4.22 13.36
CA GLN A 233 -13.47 -3.84 12.15
C GLN A 233 -13.21 -2.38 11.81
N PHE A 234 -12.39 -2.12 10.80
CA PHE A 234 -12.11 -0.79 10.32
C PHE A 234 -13.30 -0.22 9.53
N LYS A 235 -13.72 1.01 9.89
CA LYS A 235 -14.88 1.67 9.28
C LYS A 235 -14.51 2.65 8.18
N GLY A 236 -13.29 3.22 8.21
CA GLY A 236 -12.81 4.16 7.21
C GLY A 236 -12.54 3.53 5.84
N LEU A 237 -12.05 4.31 4.92
CA LEU A 237 -11.72 3.87 3.57
C LEU A 237 -10.50 2.93 3.55
N ALA A 238 -10.63 1.81 2.84
CA ALA A 238 -9.54 0.92 2.53
C ALA A 238 -9.49 0.67 1.01
N MET A 239 -8.36 0.95 0.39
CA MET A 239 -8.13 0.79 -1.05
C MET A 239 -7.17 -0.37 -1.30
N TYR A 240 -7.68 -1.43 -1.88
CA TYR A 240 -6.92 -2.61 -2.27
C TYR A 240 -6.39 -2.39 -3.70
N ASN A 241 -5.07 -2.38 -3.88
CA ASN A 241 -4.42 -2.17 -5.17
C ASN A 241 -3.72 -3.46 -5.64
N GLU A 242 -4.48 -4.53 -5.79
CA GLU A 242 -3.97 -5.87 -6.12
C GLU A 242 -4.06 -6.19 -7.62
N SER A 243 -4.72 -5.32 -8.40
CA SER A 243 -4.77 -5.41 -9.85
C SER A 243 -4.58 -4.04 -10.52
N VAL A 244 -4.32 -4.03 -11.84
CA VAL A 244 -4.22 -2.79 -12.63
C VAL A 244 -5.53 -2.02 -12.60
N GLU A 245 -6.65 -2.72 -12.69
CA GLU A 245 -8.00 -2.16 -12.69
C GLU A 245 -8.34 -1.53 -11.33
N GLU A 246 -7.95 -2.18 -10.22
CA GLU A 246 -8.14 -1.63 -8.88
C GLU A 246 -7.27 -0.40 -8.65
N TYR A 247 -5.99 -0.47 -9.01
CA TYR A 247 -5.09 0.67 -8.93
C TYR A 247 -5.59 1.87 -9.74
N TYR A 248 -6.07 1.62 -10.97
CA TYR A 248 -6.63 2.65 -11.84
C TYR A 248 -7.88 3.30 -11.22
N ARG A 249 -8.85 2.47 -10.81
CA ARG A 249 -10.09 2.94 -10.20
C ARG A 249 -9.82 3.71 -8.89
N ASN A 250 -8.97 3.18 -8.02
CA ASN A 250 -8.62 3.81 -6.75
C ASN A 250 -7.85 5.12 -6.95
N SER A 251 -6.99 5.20 -7.98
CA SER A 251 -6.31 6.44 -8.33
C SER A 251 -7.29 7.53 -8.78
N LEU A 252 -8.24 7.22 -9.65
CA LEU A 252 -9.26 8.18 -10.10
C LEU A 252 -10.25 8.56 -9.00
N ALA A 253 -10.55 7.65 -8.07
CA ALA A 253 -11.44 7.93 -6.94
C ALA A 253 -10.93 9.09 -6.07
N LEU A 254 -9.63 9.42 -6.11
CA LEU A 254 -9.08 10.60 -5.44
C LEU A 254 -9.66 11.93 -5.96
N ASN A 255 -10.26 11.96 -7.14
CA ASN A 255 -10.96 13.13 -7.65
C ASN A 255 -12.29 13.38 -6.93
N GLU A 256 -12.77 12.42 -6.14
CA GLU A 256 -13.93 12.58 -5.26
C GLU A 256 -13.52 13.18 -3.92
N LYS A 257 -14.21 14.27 -3.51
CA LYS A 257 -13.90 14.95 -2.24
C LYS A 257 -14.00 14.04 -1.02
N ALA A 258 -15.02 13.19 -0.95
CA ALA A 258 -15.24 12.29 0.17
C ALA A 258 -14.09 11.28 0.36
N VAL A 259 -13.54 10.79 -0.75
CA VAL A 259 -12.38 9.88 -0.76
C VAL A 259 -11.13 10.58 -0.26
N ARG A 260 -10.88 11.82 -0.72
CA ARG A 260 -9.74 12.61 -0.25
C ARG A 260 -9.86 12.96 1.23
N ASP A 261 -11.05 13.35 1.69
CA ASP A 261 -11.27 13.75 3.09
C ASP A 261 -11.07 12.58 4.06
N ASP A 262 -11.39 11.34 3.66
CA ASP A 262 -11.16 10.12 4.46
C ASP A 262 -9.68 9.71 4.42
N LEU A 263 -9.07 9.68 3.23
CA LEU A 263 -7.71 9.18 3.07
C LEU A 263 -6.63 10.17 3.56
N PHE A 264 -6.89 11.49 3.44
CA PHE A 264 -5.95 12.56 3.82
C PHE A 264 -6.52 13.43 4.94
N HIS A 265 -6.83 12.80 6.05
CA HIS A 265 -7.45 13.47 7.17
C HIS A 265 -6.50 14.50 7.82
N TYR A 266 -7.00 15.71 8.14
CA TYR A 266 -6.20 16.80 8.70
C TYR A 266 -5.50 16.42 10.02
N ASN A 267 -6.18 15.70 10.91
CA ASN A 267 -5.63 15.29 12.21
C ASN A 267 -4.70 14.07 12.13
N HIS A 268 -4.60 13.43 10.95
CA HIS A 268 -3.79 12.25 10.73
C HIS A 268 -3.14 12.34 9.33
N PRO A 269 -2.18 13.28 9.16
CA PRO A 269 -1.61 13.57 7.84
C PRO A 269 -0.78 12.41 7.31
N VAL A 270 -0.87 12.19 6.00
CA VAL A 270 0.00 11.27 5.28
C VAL A 270 1.25 12.03 4.83
N PHE A 271 2.40 11.66 5.38
CA PHE A 271 3.70 12.21 5.00
C PHE A 271 4.25 11.52 3.75
N THR A 272 5.11 12.21 3.02
CA THR A 272 5.83 11.69 1.86
C THR A 272 7.12 12.46 1.68
N LYS A 273 8.05 11.92 0.91
CA LYS A 273 9.31 12.58 0.61
C LYS A 273 9.09 13.98 0.02
N VAL A 274 9.60 14.98 0.70
CA VAL A 274 9.58 16.37 0.24
C VAL A 274 10.48 16.51 -0.99
N ARG A 275 10.00 17.24 -1.97
CA ARG A 275 10.76 17.63 -3.16
C ARG A 275 10.46 19.07 -3.49
N ASP A 276 11.51 19.89 -3.51
CA ASP A 276 11.38 21.29 -3.96
C ASP A 276 11.17 21.32 -5.46
N ARG A 277 9.97 21.67 -5.88
CA ARG A 277 9.57 21.82 -7.28
C ARG A 277 8.85 23.15 -7.48
N VAL A 278 8.91 23.65 -8.71
CA VAL A 278 8.16 24.84 -9.10
C VAL A 278 6.66 24.57 -9.07
N PRO A 279 5.82 25.58 -8.84
CA PRO A 279 4.39 25.47 -9.02
C PRO A 279 4.01 25.04 -10.44
N SER A 280 2.84 24.42 -10.60
CA SER A 280 2.32 24.09 -11.93
C SER A 280 1.92 25.34 -12.70
N TYR A 281 2.18 25.32 -14.00
CA TYR A 281 1.81 26.38 -14.96
C TYR A 281 0.54 25.97 -15.70
N TYR A 282 -0.34 26.94 -15.90
CA TYR A 282 -1.58 26.79 -16.66
C TYR A 282 -1.55 27.77 -17.84
N GLY A 283 -1.61 27.23 -19.05
CA GLY A 283 -1.69 28.04 -20.27
C GLY A 283 -3.02 28.78 -20.38
N GLU A 284 -3.07 29.83 -21.24
CA GLU A 284 -4.24 30.67 -21.38
C GLU A 284 -5.47 29.91 -21.90
N GLU A 285 -5.27 28.88 -22.73
CA GLU A 285 -6.33 28.09 -23.35
C GLU A 285 -6.51 26.72 -22.68
N CYS A 286 -5.86 26.46 -21.52
CA CYS A 286 -6.00 25.18 -20.87
C CYS A 286 -7.35 25.06 -20.15
N GLU A 287 -7.96 23.88 -20.26
CA GLU A 287 -9.21 23.55 -19.57
C GLU A 287 -8.98 22.34 -18.65
N ILE A 288 -9.01 22.56 -17.33
CA ILE A 288 -8.77 21.52 -16.34
C ILE A 288 -10.02 21.37 -15.47
N ASP A 289 -10.66 20.21 -15.54
CA ASP A 289 -11.87 19.89 -14.79
C ASP A 289 -11.70 18.60 -13.96
N ASN A 290 -12.05 18.65 -12.69
CA ASN A 290 -12.02 17.52 -11.75
C ASN A 290 -10.72 16.71 -11.77
N CYS A 291 -9.56 17.36 -11.74
CA CYS A 291 -8.26 16.72 -11.78
C CYS A 291 -7.49 16.87 -10.47
N THR A 292 -6.75 15.82 -10.10
CA THR A 292 -5.72 15.89 -9.06
C THR A 292 -4.37 16.16 -9.70
N LEU A 293 -3.72 17.25 -9.32
CA LEU A 293 -2.47 17.72 -9.92
C LEU A 293 -1.36 17.84 -8.88
N ALA A 294 -0.20 17.30 -9.19
CA ALA A 294 1.01 17.53 -8.43
C ALA A 294 1.81 18.72 -8.96
N ASP A 295 2.86 19.09 -8.24
CA ASP A 295 3.73 20.22 -8.52
C ASP A 295 4.54 20.05 -9.83
N GLY A 296 4.86 21.19 -10.49
CA GLY A 296 5.74 21.26 -11.66
C GLY A 296 5.11 20.84 -12.98
N CYS A 297 3.79 20.68 -13.06
CA CYS A 297 3.10 20.40 -14.32
C CYS A 297 3.05 21.63 -15.24
N MET A 298 3.13 21.41 -16.55
CA MET A 298 2.90 22.41 -17.60
C MET A 298 1.66 21.99 -18.38
N LEU A 299 0.57 22.76 -18.25
CA LEU A 299 -0.73 22.38 -18.76
C LEU A 299 -1.22 23.41 -19.78
N GLU A 300 -1.22 23.03 -21.07
CA GLU A 300 -1.63 23.88 -22.20
C GLU A 300 -2.76 23.23 -23.02
N GLY A 301 -3.21 22.04 -22.65
CA GLY A 301 -4.32 21.31 -23.26
C GLY A 301 -5.52 21.16 -22.34
N THR A 302 -6.40 20.21 -22.64
CA THR A 302 -7.62 19.90 -21.89
C THR A 302 -7.46 18.63 -21.08
N ALA A 303 -7.82 18.66 -19.79
CA ALA A 303 -7.82 17.47 -18.95
C ALA A 303 -9.08 17.38 -18.10
N LYS A 304 -9.64 16.17 -18.01
CA LYS A 304 -10.83 15.89 -17.23
C LYS A 304 -10.68 14.60 -16.43
N ASN A 305 -11.17 14.64 -15.18
CA ASN A 305 -11.27 13.47 -14.27
C ASN A 305 -9.96 12.64 -14.20
N SER A 306 -8.81 13.31 -14.18
CA SER A 306 -7.51 12.67 -14.32
C SER A 306 -6.56 13.00 -13.18
N VAL A 307 -5.54 12.15 -12.97
CA VAL A 307 -4.52 12.32 -11.95
C VAL A 307 -3.17 12.55 -12.61
N PHE A 308 -2.58 13.71 -12.37
CA PHE A 308 -1.27 14.09 -12.87
C PHE A 308 -0.26 14.10 -11.73
N PHE A 309 0.80 13.33 -11.92
CA PHE A 309 1.95 13.37 -11.04
C PHE A 309 2.88 14.53 -11.40
N ARG A 310 4.01 14.62 -10.71
CA ARG A 310 4.94 15.75 -10.87
C ARG A 310 5.53 15.84 -12.27
N GLN A 311 5.73 17.09 -12.73
CA GLN A 311 6.46 17.38 -13.97
C GLN A 311 5.84 16.74 -15.23
N VAL A 312 4.53 16.69 -15.30
CA VAL A 312 3.83 16.29 -16.52
C VAL A 312 3.62 17.49 -17.42
N SER A 313 3.95 17.33 -18.70
CA SER A 313 3.64 18.33 -19.76
C SER A 313 2.45 17.87 -20.59
N LEU A 314 1.43 18.69 -20.67
CA LEU A 314 0.28 18.55 -21.55
C LEU A 314 0.33 19.66 -22.59
N GLU A 315 0.71 19.32 -23.83
CA GLU A 315 0.93 20.29 -24.91
C GLU A 315 -0.39 20.81 -25.51
N PRO A 316 -0.37 21.92 -26.25
CA PRO A 316 -1.57 22.54 -26.82
C PRO A 316 -2.43 21.59 -27.65
N GLY A 317 -3.74 21.63 -27.44
CA GLY A 317 -4.71 20.80 -28.14
C GLY A 317 -4.70 19.32 -27.77
N ALA A 318 -3.86 18.89 -26.81
CA ALA A 318 -3.93 17.55 -26.25
C ALA A 318 -5.14 17.42 -25.32
N GLU A 319 -5.82 16.27 -25.38
CA GLU A 319 -7.01 15.95 -24.61
C GLU A 319 -6.76 14.72 -23.74
N VAL A 320 -7.00 14.83 -22.44
CA VAL A 320 -6.79 13.72 -21.46
C VAL A 320 -8.05 13.56 -20.62
N GLU A 321 -8.66 12.37 -20.67
CA GLU A 321 -9.86 12.04 -19.91
C GLU A 321 -9.68 10.71 -19.17
N ASP A 322 -10.08 10.66 -17.90
CA ASP A 322 -10.01 9.43 -17.07
C ASP A 322 -8.62 8.77 -17.09
N CYS A 323 -7.56 9.54 -16.90
CA CYS A 323 -6.20 9.03 -17.01
C CYS A 323 -5.40 9.16 -15.71
N VAL A 324 -4.40 8.28 -15.56
CA VAL A 324 -3.39 8.36 -14.50
C VAL A 324 -2.03 8.56 -15.16
N ILE A 325 -1.48 9.76 -15.06
CA ILE A 325 -0.24 10.17 -15.74
C ILE A 325 0.86 10.34 -14.70
N MET A 326 1.84 9.42 -14.67
CA MET A 326 2.94 9.48 -13.71
C MET A 326 4.00 10.50 -14.09
N ASN A 327 5.01 10.65 -13.22
CA ASN A 327 6.03 11.68 -13.30
C ASN A 327 6.76 11.76 -14.64
N ASP A 328 7.13 12.97 -15.01
CA ASP A 328 8.04 13.25 -16.11
C ASP A 328 7.51 12.77 -17.49
N CYS A 329 6.18 12.70 -17.66
CA CYS A 329 5.55 12.39 -18.95
C CYS A 329 5.30 13.63 -19.78
N VAL A 330 5.45 13.48 -21.10
CA VAL A 330 5.11 14.51 -22.09
C VAL A 330 3.99 13.99 -22.98
N ILE A 331 2.88 14.72 -23.05
CA ILE A 331 1.74 14.41 -23.90
C ILE A 331 1.74 15.41 -25.05
N GLY A 332 2.11 14.92 -26.23
CA GLY A 332 2.33 15.74 -27.42
C GLY A 332 1.06 16.40 -27.94
N ALA A 333 1.23 17.52 -28.64
CA ALA A 333 0.17 18.37 -29.13
C ALA A 333 -0.90 17.61 -29.94
N GLY A 334 -2.17 17.89 -29.69
CA GLY A 334 -3.29 17.27 -30.39
C GLY A 334 -3.51 15.78 -30.14
N SER A 335 -2.83 15.20 -29.13
CA SER A 335 -3.03 13.79 -28.74
C SER A 335 -4.34 13.60 -27.97
N GLN A 336 -4.91 12.40 -28.05
CA GLN A 336 -6.15 12.03 -27.35
C GLN A 336 -5.92 10.79 -26.48
N LEU A 337 -6.03 10.96 -25.16
CA LEU A 337 -5.87 9.89 -24.17
C LEU A 337 -7.16 9.72 -23.39
N LYS A 338 -7.69 8.48 -23.35
CA LYS A 338 -8.84 8.13 -22.52
C LYS A 338 -8.66 6.76 -21.86
N CYS A 339 -8.93 6.69 -20.56
CA CYS A 339 -8.74 5.49 -19.74
C CYS A 339 -7.32 4.90 -19.93
N VAL A 340 -6.29 5.71 -19.65
CA VAL A 340 -4.88 5.35 -19.84
C VAL A 340 -4.10 5.50 -18.53
N ILE A 341 -3.19 4.58 -18.28
CA ILE A 341 -2.14 4.70 -17.27
C ILE A 341 -0.81 4.90 -18.00
N LEU A 342 -0.20 6.05 -17.85
CA LEU A 342 1.18 6.28 -18.26
C LEU A 342 2.11 6.13 -17.04
N ASP A 343 3.05 5.18 -17.11
CA ASP A 343 4.12 5.11 -16.12
C ASP A 343 5.10 6.29 -16.33
N LYS A 344 6.19 6.35 -15.63
CA LYS A 344 7.12 7.49 -15.63
C LYS A 344 7.89 7.64 -16.94
N GLU A 345 8.25 8.89 -17.25
CA GLU A 345 9.21 9.19 -18.32
C GLU A 345 8.70 8.75 -19.71
N ILE A 346 7.40 8.87 -19.97
CA ILE A 346 6.78 8.49 -21.25
C ILE A 346 6.65 9.74 -22.12
N VAL A 347 6.88 9.54 -23.42
CA VAL A 347 6.63 10.56 -24.44
C VAL A 347 5.53 10.05 -25.38
N VAL A 348 4.38 10.69 -25.32
CA VAL A 348 3.29 10.50 -26.30
C VAL A 348 3.53 11.45 -27.45
N ARG A 349 3.67 10.92 -28.67
CA ARG A 349 3.92 11.73 -29.87
C ARG A 349 2.72 12.59 -30.22
N PRO A 350 2.92 13.77 -30.81
CA PRO A 350 1.82 14.61 -31.27
C PRO A 350 0.80 13.86 -32.15
N GLY A 351 -0.48 14.09 -31.90
CA GLY A 351 -1.58 13.47 -32.63
C GLY A 351 -1.86 12.00 -32.32
N SER A 352 -1.17 11.39 -31.34
CA SER A 352 -1.41 9.99 -30.94
C SER A 352 -2.80 9.82 -30.32
N LYS A 353 -3.38 8.60 -30.50
CA LYS A 353 -4.67 8.24 -29.91
C LYS A 353 -4.53 6.97 -29.07
N LEU A 354 -4.76 7.08 -27.77
CA LEU A 354 -4.75 5.99 -26.82
C LEU A 354 -6.11 5.94 -26.13
N ILE A 355 -6.97 5.01 -26.52
CA ILE A 355 -8.35 4.92 -26.03
C ILE A 355 -8.58 3.56 -25.42
N GLY A 356 -8.53 3.49 -24.11
CA GLY A 356 -8.89 2.32 -23.29
C GLY A 356 -10.35 2.34 -22.85
N THR A 357 -10.67 1.50 -21.86
CA THR A 357 -11.97 1.47 -21.19
C THR A 357 -11.78 1.45 -19.67
N PRO A 358 -12.79 1.84 -18.86
CA PRO A 358 -12.67 1.84 -17.40
C PRO A 358 -12.32 0.46 -16.80
N ASN A 359 -12.78 -0.62 -17.42
CA ASN A 359 -12.52 -1.99 -16.97
C ASN A 359 -11.26 -2.62 -17.61
N ASN A 360 -10.64 -1.94 -18.57
CA ASN A 360 -9.41 -2.39 -19.22
C ASN A 360 -8.63 -1.14 -19.69
N PRO A 361 -8.01 -0.39 -18.77
CA PRO A 361 -7.21 0.77 -19.11
C PRO A 361 -5.98 0.38 -19.92
N ILE A 362 -5.60 1.20 -20.89
CA ILE A 362 -4.33 1.03 -21.60
C ILE A 362 -3.20 1.42 -20.64
N MET A 363 -2.22 0.53 -20.51
CA MET A 363 -1.04 0.77 -19.69
C MET A 363 0.21 0.88 -20.55
N ILE A 364 0.93 1.99 -20.44
CA ILE A 364 2.20 2.23 -21.15
C ILE A 364 3.33 2.13 -20.13
N LYS A 365 4.39 1.40 -20.51
CA LYS A 365 5.54 1.12 -19.64
C LYS A 365 6.47 2.31 -19.50
N LYS A 366 7.17 2.38 -18.38
CA LYS A 366 8.17 3.40 -18.08
C LYS A 366 9.18 3.57 -19.22
N GLY A 367 9.32 4.80 -19.71
CA GLY A 367 10.32 5.22 -20.68
C GLY A 367 9.95 4.93 -22.14
N ASP A 368 8.74 4.44 -22.40
CA ASP A 368 8.28 4.18 -23.77
C ASP A 368 7.96 5.49 -24.51
N ILE A 369 8.08 5.43 -25.84
CA ILE A 369 7.66 6.51 -26.77
C ILE A 369 6.55 5.95 -27.65
N VAL A 370 5.36 6.53 -27.59
CA VAL A 370 4.16 6.03 -28.25
C VAL A 370 3.53 7.09 -29.18
#